data_64b11e27e7292b8870a2f529480cc1a3
#
_entry.id   64b11e27e7292b8870a2f529480cc1a3
#
_cell.length_a   1.000
_cell.length_b   1.000
_cell.length_c   1.000
_cell.angle_alpha   90.00
_cell.angle_beta   90.00
_cell.angle_gamma   90.00
#
_symmetry.space_group_name_H-M   'P 1'
#
loop_
_entity.id
_entity.type
_entity.pdbx_description
1 polymer ?
#
loop_
_entity_poly.entity_id
_entity_poly.type
_entity_poly.pdbx_seq_one_letter_code
_entity_poly.pdbx_strand_id
1 'polypeptide(L)'
;MESNKQLIEKIAVIMTVFNRKEKTLRCLNSLCRSWAEAKSPIQYEVFLTDDGCTDGTKEAVMALDYQFPIHIIEGTGNLFWLGGMNLAWRTAINQSGFDGYLWLNDDTVVLANFWEELIITQQYAKTRYGVEGIYVGSTCDPSTKQFTYGGFDFINKWTLKDQFIIPNGQDIKPCECAHGNITYVSNEVVRRLGVFHDGYIHGAGDHDYTYQAHRKGLPVLVMKNYAGRCENDHIGKGKRMEDMTLKERLRYCKSPFGLNIHNTLLFQKRNFWYRYPFVWLMCYCKVLFPRFFMWVYRVMRKP
;
A
#
# COMPACT_ATOMS: atom_id res chain seq x y z
N MET A 1 -26.40 -9.13 -26.66
CA MET A 1 -26.09 -7.73 -26.32
C MET A 1 -24.72 -7.75 -25.67
N GLU A 2 -23.66 -7.41 -26.42
CA GLU A 2 -22.35 -7.16 -25.84
C GLU A 2 -22.47 -5.92 -24.96
N SER A 3 -22.38 -6.11 -23.65
CA SER A 3 -22.26 -4.98 -22.74
C SER A 3 -20.97 -4.25 -23.13
N ASN A 4 -21.12 -2.99 -23.54
CA ASN A 4 -19.99 -2.10 -23.78
C ASN A 4 -19.13 -2.11 -22.50
N LYS A 5 -18.06 -2.95 -22.51
CA LYS A 5 -17.15 -3.10 -21.36
C LYS A 5 -16.34 -1.81 -21.30
N GLN A 6 -16.84 -0.80 -20.54
CA GLN A 6 -16.10 0.44 -20.33
C GLN A 6 -14.72 0.09 -19.76
N LEU A 7 -13.69 0.38 -20.53
CA LEU A 7 -12.30 0.23 -20.11
C LEU A 7 -11.93 1.40 -19.19
N ILE A 8 -10.85 1.23 -18.44
CA ILE A 8 -10.25 2.34 -17.68
C ILE A 8 -9.71 3.35 -18.68
N GLU A 9 -10.19 4.59 -18.62
CA GLU A 9 -9.77 5.68 -19.50
C GLU A 9 -8.87 6.68 -18.78
N LYS A 10 -9.21 6.99 -17.51
CA LYS A 10 -8.48 8.00 -16.72
C LYS A 10 -8.35 7.61 -15.26
N ILE A 11 -7.13 7.72 -14.72
CA ILE A 11 -6.84 7.41 -13.31
C ILE A 11 -6.14 8.56 -12.59
N ALA A 12 -6.35 8.63 -11.27
CA ALA A 12 -5.57 9.48 -10.39
C ALA A 12 -4.47 8.65 -9.71
N VAL A 13 -3.21 9.04 -9.84
CA VAL A 13 -2.09 8.43 -9.13
C VAL A 13 -1.92 9.17 -7.81
N ILE A 14 -2.02 8.44 -6.71
CA ILE A 14 -2.02 8.96 -5.34
C ILE A 14 -0.67 8.68 -4.70
N MET A 15 0.04 9.71 -4.30
CA MET A 15 1.38 9.63 -3.73
C MET A 15 1.54 10.53 -2.51
N THR A 16 2.47 10.18 -1.63
CA THR A 16 2.97 11.06 -0.57
C THR A 16 4.47 10.93 -0.46
N VAL A 17 5.15 12.04 -0.18
CA VAL A 17 6.61 12.09 -0.09
C VAL A 17 7.06 12.88 1.14
N PHE A 18 8.21 12.48 1.70
CA PHE A 18 8.89 13.20 2.78
C PHE A 18 10.40 12.98 2.70
N ASN A 19 11.15 14.02 2.26
CA ASN A 19 12.62 14.01 2.18
C ASN A 19 13.22 12.78 1.45
N ARG A 20 12.71 12.48 0.25
CA ARG A 20 13.14 11.32 -0.56
C ARG A 20 13.28 11.69 -2.04
N LYS A 21 13.86 12.87 -2.33
CA LYS A 21 13.98 13.47 -3.65
C LYS A 21 14.37 12.47 -4.75
N GLU A 22 15.49 11.78 -4.58
CA GLU A 22 16.02 10.87 -5.61
C GLU A 22 15.09 9.68 -5.88
N LYS A 23 14.47 9.12 -4.83
CA LYS A 23 13.52 8.02 -4.97
C LYS A 23 12.25 8.50 -5.68
N THR A 24 11.72 9.66 -5.28
CA THR A 24 10.53 10.27 -5.88
C THR A 24 10.71 10.53 -7.36
N LEU A 25 11.82 11.16 -7.75
CA LEU A 25 12.11 11.43 -9.16
C LEU A 25 12.28 10.13 -9.97
N ARG A 26 12.95 9.13 -9.41
CA ARG A 26 13.08 7.82 -10.05
C ARG A 26 11.72 7.14 -10.24
N CYS A 27 10.83 7.22 -9.26
CA CYS A 27 9.47 6.69 -9.33
C CYS A 27 8.67 7.38 -10.43
N LEU A 28 8.57 8.71 -10.43
CA LEU A 28 7.84 9.49 -11.43
C LEU A 28 8.39 9.29 -12.85
N ASN A 29 9.72 9.27 -13.01
CA ASN A 29 10.35 8.98 -14.30
C ASN A 29 10.03 7.56 -14.78
N SER A 30 9.98 6.57 -13.87
CA SER A 30 9.61 5.21 -14.23
C SER A 30 8.15 5.09 -14.65
N LEU A 31 7.25 5.82 -13.97
CA LEU A 31 5.84 5.89 -14.31
C LEU A 31 5.65 6.46 -15.73
N CYS A 32 6.29 7.59 -16.02
CA CYS A 32 6.27 8.21 -17.35
C CYS A 32 6.80 7.27 -18.44
N ARG A 33 7.98 6.70 -18.20
CA ARG A 33 8.61 5.76 -19.15
C ARG A 33 7.75 4.53 -19.38
N SER A 34 7.25 3.89 -18.32
CA SER A 34 6.42 2.68 -18.44
C SER A 34 5.15 2.94 -19.26
N TRP A 35 4.54 4.11 -19.07
CA TRP A 35 3.36 4.53 -19.80
C TRP A 35 3.65 4.71 -21.30
N ALA A 36 4.74 5.41 -21.63
CA ALA A 36 5.16 5.65 -23.00
C ALA A 36 5.58 4.35 -23.72
N GLU A 37 6.34 3.47 -23.05
CA GLU A 37 6.77 2.18 -23.59
C GLU A 37 5.58 1.24 -23.85
N ALA A 38 4.59 1.21 -22.95
CA ALA A 38 3.38 0.45 -23.11
C ALA A 38 2.42 1.01 -24.15
N LYS A 39 2.64 2.26 -24.62
CA LYS A 39 1.69 3.02 -25.46
C LYS A 39 0.27 2.97 -24.86
N SER A 40 0.20 3.12 -23.53
CA SER A 40 -1.06 2.98 -22.81
C SER A 40 -2.09 4.02 -23.24
N PRO A 41 -3.34 3.63 -23.53
CA PRO A 41 -4.41 4.58 -23.81
C PRO A 41 -4.93 5.27 -22.53
N ILE A 42 -4.56 4.77 -21.35
CA ILE A 42 -5.04 5.29 -20.07
C ILE A 42 -4.38 6.63 -19.79
N GLN A 43 -5.19 7.67 -19.63
CA GLN A 43 -4.73 8.97 -19.15
C GLN A 43 -4.54 8.91 -17.63
N TYR A 44 -3.60 9.71 -17.11
CA TYR A 44 -3.43 9.81 -15.67
C TYR A 44 -2.96 11.19 -15.22
N GLU A 45 -3.31 11.53 -13.99
CA GLU A 45 -2.84 12.71 -13.28
C GLU A 45 -2.25 12.27 -11.94
N VAL A 46 -1.20 12.93 -11.49
CA VAL A 46 -0.53 12.63 -10.22
C VAL A 46 -0.98 13.63 -9.15
N PHE A 47 -1.44 13.13 -8.03
CA PHE A 47 -1.76 13.88 -6.81
C PHE A 47 -0.71 13.51 -5.77
N LEU A 48 0.22 14.43 -5.52
CA LEU A 48 1.39 14.20 -4.69
C LEU A 48 1.32 15.10 -3.45
N THR A 49 1.15 14.51 -2.28
CA THR A 49 1.30 15.23 -1.02
C THR A 49 2.78 15.37 -0.67
N ASP A 50 3.26 16.60 -0.64
CA ASP A 50 4.55 16.97 -0.05
C ASP A 50 4.33 17.18 1.47
N ASP A 51 4.71 16.19 2.29
CA ASP A 51 4.52 16.28 3.75
C ASP A 51 5.66 17.05 4.44
N GLY A 52 6.03 18.20 3.88
CA GLY A 52 7.03 19.10 4.45
C GLY A 52 8.46 18.74 4.09
N CYS A 53 8.73 18.43 2.83
CA CYS A 53 10.08 18.19 2.33
C CYS A 53 10.98 19.42 2.47
N THR A 54 12.23 19.19 2.87
CA THR A 54 13.29 20.20 3.01
C THR A 54 14.51 19.89 2.15
N ASP A 55 14.47 18.81 1.39
CA ASP A 55 15.58 18.32 0.54
C ASP A 55 15.50 18.81 -0.91
N GLY A 56 14.54 19.71 -1.22
CA GLY A 56 14.31 20.22 -2.58
C GLY A 56 13.52 19.24 -3.47
N THR A 57 12.75 18.32 -2.87
CA THR A 57 11.88 17.38 -3.61
C THR A 57 10.83 18.14 -4.42
N LYS A 58 10.12 19.11 -3.82
CA LYS A 58 9.05 19.87 -4.47
C LYS A 58 9.58 20.61 -5.71
N GLU A 59 10.66 21.36 -5.55
CA GLU A 59 11.29 22.13 -6.63
C GLU A 59 11.77 21.23 -7.76
N ALA A 60 12.35 20.08 -7.42
CA ALA A 60 12.83 19.12 -8.40
C ALA A 60 11.71 18.46 -9.19
N VAL A 61 10.57 18.16 -8.56
CA VAL A 61 9.37 17.64 -9.24
C VAL A 61 8.78 18.70 -10.16
N MET A 62 8.69 19.95 -9.72
CA MET A 62 8.16 21.06 -10.53
C MET A 62 9.05 21.43 -11.71
N ALA A 63 10.35 21.19 -11.62
CA ALA A 63 11.31 21.52 -12.68
C ALA A 63 11.30 20.54 -13.87
N LEU A 64 10.63 19.39 -13.73
CA LEU A 64 10.56 18.39 -14.79
C LEU A 64 9.31 18.61 -15.64
N ASP A 65 9.51 18.56 -16.96
CA ASP A 65 8.43 18.65 -17.94
C ASP A 65 7.84 17.25 -18.18
N TYR A 66 6.85 16.90 -17.35
CA TYR A 66 6.12 15.64 -17.51
C TYR A 66 4.97 15.78 -18.49
N GLN A 67 4.69 14.72 -19.26
CA GLN A 67 3.57 14.66 -20.20
C GLN A 67 2.19 14.47 -19.52
N PHE A 68 2.14 14.63 -18.21
CA PHE A 68 0.93 14.47 -17.38
C PHE A 68 0.89 15.54 -16.28
N PRO A 69 -0.31 15.95 -15.85
CA PRO A 69 -0.46 16.91 -14.76
C PRO A 69 0.03 16.34 -13.43
N ILE A 70 0.76 17.14 -12.66
CA ILE A 70 1.13 16.85 -11.27
C ILE A 70 0.52 17.94 -10.37
N HIS A 71 -0.34 17.51 -9.45
CA HIS A 71 -0.93 18.36 -8.42
C HIS A 71 -0.14 18.16 -7.12
N ILE A 72 0.69 19.13 -6.76
CA ILE A 72 1.42 19.11 -5.50
C ILE A 72 0.54 19.71 -4.41
N ILE A 73 0.33 18.95 -3.34
CA ILE A 73 -0.52 19.29 -2.21
C ILE A 73 0.36 19.44 -0.99
N GLU A 74 0.30 20.59 -0.31
CA GLU A 74 1.11 20.83 0.89
C GLU A 74 0.55 20.06 2.08
N GLY A 75 1.36 19.23 2.68
CA GLY A 75 1.11 18.54 3.94
C GLY A 75 1.53 19.36 5.15
N THR A 76 1.43 18.78 6.33
CA THR A 76 1.74 19.45 7.61
C THR A 76 3.12 19.10 8.16
N GLY A 77 3.85 18.20 7.54
CA GLY A 77 5.10 17.61 8.02
C GLY A 77 4.91 16.48 9.05
N ASN A 78 3.66 16.10 9.32
CA ASN A 78 3.30 15.08 10.32
C ASN A 78 2.13 14.19 9.85
N LEU A 79 1.84 14.15 8.56
CA LEU A 79 0.78 13.31 8.00
C LEU A 79 1.19 11.85 7.93
N PHE A 80 2.47 11.59 7.81
CA PHE A 80 3.02 10.26 7.52
C PHE A 80 2.40 9.67 6.25
N TRP A 81 2.59 8.36 6.03
CA TRP A 81 2.15 7.75 4.79
C TRP A 81 0.62 7.82 4.61
N LEU A 82 -0.15 7.40 5.62
CA LEU A 82 -1.61 7.33 5.48
C LEU A 82 -2.30 8.69 5.43
N GLY A 83 -1.86 9.63 6.25
CA GLY A 83 -2.42 10.98 6.22
C GLY A 83 -2.11 11.69 4.90
N GLY A 84 -0.87 11.57 4.41
CA GLY A 84 -0.48 12.13 3.12
C GLY A 84 -1.22 11.49 1.95
N MET A 85 -1.33 10.15 1.92
CA MET A 85 -2.12 9.43 0.91
C MET A 85 -3.60 9.85 0.96
N ASN A 86 -4.21 9.97 2.15
CA ASN A 86 -5.60 10.41 2.28
C ASN A 86 -5.81 11.84 1.79
N LEU A 87 -4.87 12.74 2.06
CA LEU A 87 -4.96 14.13 1.58
C LEU A 87 -4.93 14.19 0.05
N ALA A 88 -3.97 13.50 -0.58
CA ALA A 88 -3.90 13.39 -2.04
C ALA A 88 -5.16 12.73 -2.64
N TRP A 89 -5.62 11.64 -2.02
CA TRP A 89 -6.77 10.90 -2.53
C TRP A 89 -8.07 11.70 -2.45
N ARG A 90 -8.33 12.38 -1.34
CA ARG A 90 -9.50 13.26 -1.20
C ARG A 90 -9.46 14.43 -2.17
N THR A 91 -8.27 14.98 -2.43
CA THR A 91 -8.08 16.04 -3.45
C THR A 91 -8.46 15.52 -4.83
N ALA A 92 -8.00 14.33 -5.20
CA ALA A 92 -8.33 13.71 -6.48
C ALA A 92 -9.85 13.40 -6.60
N ILE A 93 -10.47 12.89 -5.53
CA ILE A 93 -11.92 12.63 -5.51
C ILE A 93 -12.71 13.93 -5.72
N ASN A 94 -12.31 15.02 -5.07
CA ASN A 94 -12.98 16.33 -5.20
C ASN A 94 -12.85 16.92 -6.62
N GLN A 95 -11.77 16.64 -7.33
CA GLN A 95 -11.60 17.04 -8.73
C GLN A 95 -12.52 16.22 -9.65
N SER A 96 -12.85 14.98 -9.27
CA SER A 96 -13.69 14.04 -10.02
C SER A 96 -13.15 13.63 -11.40
N GLY A 97 -13.90 12.79 -12.12
CA GLY A 97 -13.57 12.40 -13.51
C GLY A 97 -12.53 11.27 -13.62
N PHE A 98 -12.30 10.51 -12.57
CA PHE A 98 -11.40 9.35 -12.58
C PHE A 98 -12.17 8.03 -12.46
N ASP A 99 -11.77 7.01 -13.23
CA ASP A 99 -12.32 5.65 -13.15
C ASP A 99 -11.78 4.90 -11.93
N GLY A 100 -10.64 5.36 -11.40
CA GLY A 100 -10.03 4.82 -10.19
C GLY A 100 -8.75 5.52 -9.80
N TYR A 101 -8.12 4.96 -8.78
CA TYR A 101 -7.02 5.58 -8.05
C TYR A 101 -5.87 4.59 -7.92
N LEU A 102 -4.69 4.95 -8.36
CA LEU A 102 -3.47 4.15 -8.21
C LEU A 102 -2.70 4.63 -7.00
N TRP A 103 -2.65 3.85 -5.93
CA TRP A 103 -1.70 4.07 -4.85
C TRP A 103 -0.31 3.73 -5.38
N LEU A 104 0.62 4.66 -5.24
CA LEU A 104 1.99 4.49 -5.70
C LEU A 104 2.96 5.05 -4.66
N ASN A 105 3.81 4.18 -4.11
CA ASN A 105 4.86 4.62 -3.21
C ASN A 105 5.99 5.31 -4.00
N ASP A 106 6.58 6.34 -3.38
CA ASP A 106 7.63 7.19 -3.95
C ASP A 106 8.96 6.47 -4.23
N ASP A 107 9.10 5.20 -3.81
CA ASP A 107 10.28 4.36 -4.03
C ASP A 107 10.03 3.16 -4.96
N THR A 108 8.84 3.06 -5.52
CA THR A 108 8.48 2.00 -6.45
C THR A 108 8.82 2.38 -7.89
N VAL A 109 9.58 1.53 -8.57
CA VAL A 109 9.85 1.64 -10.01
C VAL A 109 8.79 0.87 -10.77
N VAL A 110 7.96 1.56 -11.55
CA VAL A 110 6.87 0.98 -12.35
C VAL A 110 7.44 0.29 -13.59
N LEU A 111 6.96 -0.91 -13.90
CA LEU A 111 7.35 -1.67 -15.10
C LEU A 111 6.35 -1.42 -16.25
N ALA A 112 6.82 -1.52 -17.50
CA ALA A 112 6.01 -1.24 -18.69
C ALA A 112 4.75 -2.11 -18.79
N ASN A 113 4.83 -3.36 -18.36
CA ASN A 113 3.69 -4.29 -18.37
C ASN A 113 2.57 -3.95 -17.38
N PHE A 114 2.78 -3.04 -16.43
CA PHE A 114 1.76 -2.63 -15.45
C PHE A 114 0.46 -2.19 -16.11
N TRP A 115 0.54 -1.41 -17.16
CA TRP A 115 -0.63 -0.83 -17.83
C TRP A 115 -1.49 -1.88 -18.53
N GLU A 116 -0.85 -2.85 -19.18
CA GLU A 116 -1.54 -3.99 -19.78
C GLU A 116 -2.15 -4.90 -18.71
N GLU A 117 -1.39 -5.22 -17.66
CA GLU A 117 -1.86 -6.02 -16.51
C GLU A 117 -3.08 -5.38 -15.83
N LEU A 118 -3.12 -4.05 -15.73
CA LEU A 118 -4.24 -3.31 -15.18
C LEU A 118 -5.51 -3.55 -15.99
N ILE A 119 -5.44 -3.43 -17.32
CA ILE A 119 -6.57 -3.67 -18.24
C ILE A 119 -7.02 -5.12 -18.18
N ILE A 120 -6.08 -6.07 -18.26
CA ILE A 120 -6.37 -7.52 -18.22
C ILE A 120 -7.06 -7.87 -16.88
N THR A 121 -6.57 -7.33 -15.77
CA THR A 121 -7.13 -7.61 -14.45
C THR A 121 -8.51 -6.99 -14.28
N GLN A 122 -8.76 -5.79 -14.83
CA GLN A 122 -10.11 -5.20 -14.89
C GLN A 122 -11.08 -6.09 -15.68
N GLN A 123 -10.69 -6.54 -16.86
CA GLN A 123 -11.52 -7.41 -17.70
C GLN A 123 -11.84 -8.73 -17.00
N TYR A 124 -10.84 -9.32 -16.33
CA TYR A 124 -11.03 -10.50 -15.51
C TYR A 124 -12.03 -10.26 -14.37
N ALA A 125 -11.89 -9.16 -13.63
CA ALA A 125 -12.81 -8.80 -12.55
C ALA A 125 -14.24 -8.66 -13.05
N LYS A 126 -14.47 -7.89 -14.10
CA LYS A 126 -15.80 -7.71 -14.72
C LYS A 126 -16.39 -9.02 -15.23
N THR A 127 -15.59 -9.86 -15.86
CA THR A 127 -16.06 -11.15 -16.40
C THR A 127 -16.39 -12.15 -15.30
N ARG A 128 -15.52 -12.24 -14.27
CA ARG A 128 -15.62 -13.27 -13.23
C ARG A 128 -16.54 -12.88 -12.08
N TYR A 129 -16.57 -11.58 -11.71
CA TYR A 129 -17.28 -11.07 -10.53
C TYR A 129 -18.43 -10.12 -10.88
N GLY A 130 -18.53 -9.66 -12.12
CA GLY A 130 -19.55 -8.70 -12.56
C GLY A 130 -19.35 -7.27 -12.05
N VAL A 131 -18.28 -7.02 -11.29
CA VAL A 131 -17.96 -5.73 -10.65
C VAL A 131 -16.47 -5.43 -10.76
N GLU A 132 -16.10 -4.16 -10.63
CA GLU A 132 -14.71 -3.76 -10.50
C GLU A 132 -14.21 -3.93 -9.06
N GLY A 133 -12.88 -3.90 -8.88
CA GLY A 133 -12.27 -4.20 -7.60
C GLY A 133 -11.00 -3.43 -7.31
N ILE A 134 -10.14 -4.05 -6.52
CA ILE A 134 -8.78 -3.61 -6.23
C ILE A 134 -7.82 -4.54 -7.01
N TYR A 135 -6.88 -3.94 -7.74
CA TYR A 135 -5.91 -4.68 -8.56
C TYR A 135 -4.50 -4.41 -8.04
N VAL A 136 -3.88 -5.46 -7.53
CA VAL A 136 -2.62 -5.40 -6.80
C VAL A 136 -1.47 -5.73 -7.73
N GLY A 137 -0.62 -4.75 -7.98
CA GLY A 137 0.66 -4.96 -8.63
C GLY A 137 1.70 -5.42 -7.60
N SER A 138 2.21 -6.63 -7.77
CA SER A 138 3.30 -7.11 -6.94
C SER A 138 4.64 -6.52 -7.37
N THR A 139 5.54 -6.33 -6.40
CA THR A 139 6.90 -5.86 -6.65
C THR A 139 7.96 -6.91 -6.31
N CYS A 140 9.10 -6.81 -6.96
CA CYS A 140 10.29 -7.59 -6.62
C CYS A 140 11.48 -6.68 -6.32
N ASP A 141 12.43 -7.18 -5.56
CA ASP A 141 13.70 -6.51 -5.30
C ASP A 141 14.49 -6.33 -6.61
N PRO A 142 15.01 -5.13 -6.89
CA PRO A 142 15.73 -4.87 -8.15
C PRO A 142 17.00 -5.71 -8.33
N SER A 143 17.64 -6.10 -7.23
CA SER A 143 18.91 -6.85 -7.23
C SER A 143 18.69 -8.35 -7.19
N THR A 144 17.92 -8.84 -6.20
CA THR A 144 17.72 -10.28 -5.95
C THR A 144 16.58 -10.89 -6.78
N LYS A 145 15.69 -10.04 -7.35
CA LYS A 145 14.46 -10.45 -8.04
C LYS A 145 13.46 -11.21 -7.16
N GLN A 146 13.69 -11.28 -5.88
CA GLN A 146 12.76 -11.88 -4.93
C GLN A 146 11.54 -11.00 -4.72
N PHE A 147 10.40 -11.61 -4.44
CA PHE A 147 9.16 -10.93 -4.08
C PHE A 147 9.40 -10.00 -2.87
N THR A 148 8.83 -8.79 -2.92
CA THR A 148 8.91 -7.82 -1.81
C THR A 148 7.55 -7.43 -1.28
N TYR A 149 6.64 -6.91 -2.12
CA TYR A 149 5.32 -6.46 -1.73
C TYR A 149 4.26 -6.93 -2.73
N GLY A 150 3.03 -7.15 -2.26
CA GLY A 150 1.90 -7.58 -3.09
C GLY A 150 0.72 -8.04 -2.25
N GLY A 151 -0.10 -8.93 -2.79
CA GLY A 151 -1.24 -9.52 -2.08
C GLY A 151 -0.86 -10.70 -1.21
N PHE A 152 -1.68 -10.96 -0.19
CA PHE A 152 -1.52 -12.09 0.72
C PHE A 152 -2.85 -12.53 1.34
N ASP A 153 -2.89 -13.77 1.83
CA ASP A 153 -4.00 -14.35 2.57
C ASP A 153 -3.62 -14.65 4.00
N PHE A 154 -4.59 -14.59 4.92
CA PHE A 154 -4.42 -15.11 6.28
C PHE A 154 -4.71 -16.59 6.32
N ILE A 155 -3.66 -17.44 6.29
CA ILE A 155 -3.81 -18.90 6.43
C ILE A 155 -4.24 -19.32 7.84
N ASN A 156 -4.09 -18.44 8.82
CA ASN A 156 -4.59 -18.63 10.17
C ASN A 156 -5.05 -17.30 10.77
N LYS A 157 -6.36 -17.11 10.90
CA LYS A 157 -6.96 -15.87 11.41
C LYS A 157 -6.82 -15.68 12.94
N TRP A 158 -6.39 -16.71 13.68
CA TRP A 158 -6.08 -16.59 15.11
C TRP A 158 -4.67 -16.04 15.36
N THR A 159 -3.71 -16.42 14.54
CA THR A 159 -2.32 -15.94 14.64
C THR A 159 -2.03 -14.79 13.70
N LEU A 160 -2.88 -14.55 12.70
CA LEU A 160 -2.65 -13.73 11.50
C LEU A 160 -1.36 -14.16 10.77
N LYS A 161 -1.10 -15.47 10.76
CA LYS A 161 -0.06 -16.00 9.89
C LYS A 161 -0.53 -15.80 8.45
N ASP A 162 0.26 -15.08 7.68
CA ASP A 162 0.03 -14.74 6.29
C ASP A 162 0.80 -15.65 5.32
N GLN A 163 0.35 -15.65 4.10
CA GLN A 163 1.01 -16.26 2.97
C GLN A 163 0.89 -15.34 1.75
N PHE A 164 2.01 -14.92 1.19
CA PHE A 164 2.05 -14.08 0.01
C PHE A 164 1.56 -14.81 -1.24
N ILE A 165 0.82 -14.09 -2.08
CA ILE A 165 0.42 -14.53 -3.41
C ILE A 165 1.47 -14.04 -4.40
N ILE A 166 2.37 -14.94 -4.76
CA ILE A 166 3.47 -14.63 -5.69
C ILE A 166 2.97 -14.73 -7.14
N PRO A 167 3.22 -13.71 -7.98
CA PRO A 167 2.91 -13.77 -9.41
C PRO A 167 3.58 -14.96 -10.08
N ASN A 168 2.83 -15.68 -10.92
CA ASN A 168 3.31 -16.88 -11.62
C ASN A 168 3.36 -16.72 -13.16
N GLY A 169 3.01 -15.54 -13.69
CA GLY A 169 2.97 -15.24 -15.11
C GLY A 169 1.74 -15.81 -15.85
N GLN A 170 0.88 -16.55 -15.19
CA GLN A 170 -0.24 -17.27 -15.82
C GLN A 170 -1.59 -16.77 -15.32
N ASP A 171 -1.81 -16.75 -14.00
CA ASP A 171 -3.11 -16.57 -13.39
C ASP A 171 -3.21 -15.27 -12.58
N ILE A 172 -4.34 -14.59 -12.73
CA ILE A 172 -4.79 -13.56 -11.80
C ILE A 172 -5.39 -14.29 -10.60
N LYS A 173 -4.91 -13.95 -9.38
CA LYS A 173 -5.32 -14.65 -8.16
C LYS A 173 -6.03 -13.70 -7.20
N PRO A 174 -7.12 -14.11 -6.55
CA PRO A 174 -7.71 -13.35 -5.47
C PRO A 174 -6.78 -13.35 -4.24
N CYS A 175 -6.90 -12.30 -3.40
CA CYS A 175 -6.27 -12.25 -2.09
C CYS A 175 -7.18 -11.54 -1.08
N GLU A 176 -6.91 -11.75 0.23
CA GLU A 176 -7.65 -11.08 1.30
C GLU A 176 -7.10 -9.69 1.60
N CYS A 177 -5.79 -9.52 1.56
CA CYS A 177 -5.07 -8.29 1.90
C CYS A 177 -4.00 -7.96 0.86
N ALA A 178 -3.59 -6.69 0.82
CA ALA A 178 -2.49 -6.26 -0.04
C ALA A 178 -1.73 -5.07 0.54
N HIS A 179 -0.47 -4.92 0.11
CA HIS A 179 0.35 -3.72 0.32
C HIS A 179 0.01 -2.64 -0.71
N GLY A 180 0.14 -1.39 -0.29
CA GLY A 180 -0.19 -0.22 -1.10
C GLY A 180 0.92 0.32 -2.00
N ASN A 181 1.98 -0.48 -2.31
CA ASN A 181 3.14 0.01 -3.08
C ASN A 181 2.82 0.38 -4.53
N ILE A 182 2.01 -0.43 -5.20
CA ILE A 182 1.48 -0.20 -6.54
C ILE A 182 0.13 -0.92 -6.65
N THR A 183 -0.95 -0.25 -6.25
CA THR A 183 -2.27 -0.87 -6.13
C THR A 183 -3.35 0.05 -6.68
N TYR A 184 -4.06 -0.43 -7.69
CA TYR A 184 -5.20 0.28 -8.25
C TYR A 184 -6.48 -0.03 -7.48
N VAL A 185 -7.26 1.00 -7.20
CA VAL A 185 -8.57 0.93 -6.55
C VAL A 185 -9.60 1.55 -7.47
N SER A 186 -10.58 0.79 -7.92
CA SER A 186 -11.63 1.29 -8.80
C SER A 186 -12.53 2.31 -8.08
N ASN A 187 -13.10 3.23 -8.85
CA ASN A 187 -14.07 4.20 -8.31
C ASN A 187 -15.30 3.49 -7.70
N GLU A 188 -15.65 2.30 -8.17
CA GLU A 188 -16.72 1.49 -7.57
C GLU A 188 -16.39 1.09 -6.12
N VAL A 189 -15.16 0.67 -5.86
CA VAL A 189 -14.69 0.36 -4.49
C VAL A 189 -14.72 1.61 -3.63
N VAL A 190 -14.22 2.74 -4.15
CA VAL A 190 -14.18 4.01 -3.41
C VAL A 190 -15.58 4.50 -3.05
N ARG A 191 -16.56 4.37 -3.94
CA ARG A 191 -17.96 4.71 -3.63
C ARG A 191 -18.54 3.87 -2.48
N ARG A 192 -18.08 2.63 -2.29
CA ARG A 192 -18.57 1.72 -1.24
C ARG A 192 -17.79 1.82 0.08
N LEU A 193 -16.52 2.20 0.04
CA LEU A 193 -15.63 2.19 1.21
C LEU A 193 -15.13 3.58 1.63
N GLY A 194 -15.15 4.55 0.72
CA GLY A 194 -14.44 5.83 0.91
C GLY A 194 -12.94 5.67 0.71
N VAL A 195 -12.16 6.49 1.41
CA VAL A 195 -10.69 6.46 1.47
C VAL A 195 -10.20 5.64 2.67
N PHE A 196 -8.88 5.64 2.94
CA PHE A 196 -8.35 5.00 4.15
C PHE A 196 -8.98 5.56 5.42
N HIS A 197 -9.16 4.70 6.42
CA HIS A 197 -9.69 5.09 7.71
C HIS A 197 -8.74 6.06 8.44
N ASP A 198 -9.24 7.23 8.84
CA ASP A 198 -8.44 8.33 9.44
C ASP A 198 -7.77 7.97 10.78
N GLY A 199 -8.17 6.88 11.42
CA GLY A 199 -7.54 6.42 12.65
C GLY A 199 -6.16 5.81 12.49
N TYR A 200 -5.72 5.48 11.27
CA TYR A 200 -4.37 4.99 11.00
C TYR A 200 -3.41 6.15 10.74
N ILE A 201 -2.19 6.05 11.27
CA ILE A 201 -1.14 7.06 11.09
C ILE A 201 -0.13 6.60 10.03
N HIS A 202 0.43 5.40 10.21
CA HIS A 202 1.45 4.82 9.32
C HIS A 202 1.37 3.30 9.37
N GLY A 203 1.26 2.67 8.20
CA GLY A 203 1.11 1.21 8.08
C GLY A 203 -0.26 0.65 8.47
N ALA A 204 -0.55 -0.55 8.04
CA ALA A 204 -1.77 -1.32 8.23
C ALA A 204 -3.06 -0.72 7.64
N GLY A 205 -3.06 0.50 7.11
CA GLY A 205 -4.25 1.09 6.51
C GLY A 205 -4.58 0.50 5.16
N ASP A 206 -3.58 0.18 4.36
CA ASP A 206 -3.68 -0.56 3.12
C ASP A 206 -4.22 -1.98 3.33
N HIS A 207 -3.70 -2.67 4.36
CA HIS A 207 -4.19 -4.00 4.75
C HIS A 207 -5.63 -3.93 5.25
N ASP A 208 -5.97 -2.93 6.07
CA ASP A 208 -7.35 -2.74 6.55
C ASP A 208 -8.30 -2.49 5.40
N TYR A 209 -7.93 -1.60 4.48
CA TYR A 209 -8.77 -1.21 3.35
C TYR A 209 -9.04 -2.38 2.41
N THR A 210 -8.00 -3.10 2.01
CA THR A 210 -8.12 -4.25 1.11
C THR A 210 -8.87 -5.41 1.78
N TYR A 211 -8.64 -5.67 3.06
CA TYR A 211 -9.40 -6.67 3.81
C TYR A 211 -10.87 -6.29 3.98
N GLN A 212 -11.20 -5.00 4.19
CA GLN A 212 -12.58 -4.52 4.22
C GLN A 212 -13.26 -4.68 2.86
N ALA A 213 -12.56 -4.44 1.75
CA ALA A 213 -13.06 -4.69 0.40
C ALA A 213 -13.39 -6.18 0.22
N HIS A 214 -12.44 -7.06 0.55
CA HIS A 214 -12.63 -8.52 0.51
C HIS A 214 -13.84 -8.96 1.35
N ARG A 215 -13.97 -8.49 2.59
CA ARG A 215 -15.10 -8.82 3.46
C ARG A 215 -16.47 -8.36 2.93
N LYS A 216 -16.50 -7.31 2.13
CA LYS A 216 -17.71 -6.82 1.46
C LYS A 216 -17.97 -7.49 0.10
N GLY A 217 -17.22 -8.54 -0.23
CA GLY A 217 -17.36 -9.29 -1.48
C GLY A 217 -16.86 -8.56 -2.71
N LEU A 218 -16.06 -7.49 -2.53
CA LEU A 218 -15.39 -6.82 -3.64
C LEU A 218 -14.13 -7.59 -4.01
N PRO A 219 -13.83 -7.81 -5.31
CA PRO A 219 -12.65 -8.54 -5.72
C PRO A 219 -11.37 -7.75 -5.39
N VAL A 220 -10.44 -8.41 -4.69
CA VAL A 220 -9.06 -7.96 -4.51
C VAL A 220 -8.19 -8.95 -5.24
N LEU A 221 -7.53 -8.53 -6.31
CA LEU A 221 -6.91 -9.41 -7.30
C LEU A 221 -5.43 -9.06 -7.48
N VAL A 222 -4.57 -10.05 -7.37
CA VAL A 222 -3.14 -9.94 -7.68
C VAL A 222 -2.94 -10.16 -9.18
N MET A 223 -2.28 -9.20 -9.84
CA MET A 223 -1.88 -9.29 -11.25
C MET A 223 -0.98 -10.51 -11.48
N LYS A 224 -1.04 -11.11 -12.66
CA LYS A 224 -0.31 -12.35 -12.96
C LYS A 224 1.22 -12.15 -13.04
N ASN A 225 1.69 -10.93 -13.36
CA ASN A 225 3.10 -10.57 -13.45
C ASN A 225 3.49 -9.52 -12.40
N TYR A 226 4.79 -9.39 -12.13
CA TYR A 226 5.30 -8.26 -11.36
C TYR A 226 5.03 -6.96 -12.12
N ALA A 227 4.50 -5.97 -11.40
CA ALA A 227 4.14 -4.65 -11.92
C ALA A 227 5.17 -3.57 -11.56
N GLY A 228 6.06 -3.84 -10.61
CA GLY A 228 7.05 -2.90 -10.15
C GLY A 228 8.28 -3.55 -9.52
N ARG A 229 9.27 -2.69 -9.22
CA ARG A 229 10.45 -3.03 -8.43
C ARG A 229 10.52 -2.13 -7.22
N CYS A 230 10.71 -2.70 -6.04
CA CYS A 230 10.87 -1.97 -4.79
C CYS A 230 11.78 -2.77 -3.86
N GLU A 231 12.75 -2.09 -3.23
CA GLU A 231 13.61 -2.70 -2.22
C GLU A 231 12.82 -3.04 -0.97
N ASN A 232 13.20 -4.09 -0.26
CA ASN A 232 12.59 -4.41 1.04
C ASN A 232 13.28 -3.60 2.14
N ASP A 233 12.75 -2.44 2.46
CA ASP A 233 13.30 -1.53 3.48
C ASP A 233 13.08 -2.01 4.93
N HIS A 234 12.35 -3.10 5.18
CA HIS A 234 12.03 -3.60 6.52
C HIS A 234 13.08 -4.54 7.11
N ILE A 235 14.08 -4.95 6.33
CA ILE A 235 15.10 -5.89 6.79
C ILE A 235 16.18 -5.16 7.61
N GLY A 236 16.27 -5.49 8.91
CA GLY A 236 17.46 -5.24 9.73
C GLY A 236 17.63 -3.84 10.33
N LYS A 237 16.66 -2.94 10.23
CA LYS A 237 16.79 -1.58 10.79
C LYS A 237 16.13 -1.46 12.17
N GLY A 238 16.93 -1.39 13.23
CA GLY A 238 16.46 -1.00 14.56
C GLY A 238 17.16 -1.69 15.71
N LYS A 239 17.22 -0.99 16.86
CA LYS A 239 17.67 -1.52 18.15
C LYS A 239 16.65 -2.57 18.63
N ARG A 240 17.10 -3.73 19.09
CA ARG A 240 16.20 -4.75 19.65
C ARG A 240 15.52 -4.22 20.89
N MET A 241 14.24 -4.51 21.08
CA MET A 241 13.49 -4.05 22.27
C MET A 241 14.11 -4.53 23.60
N GLU A 242 14.82 -5.68 23.58
CA GLU A 242 15.53 -6.24 24.71
C GLU A 242 16.68 -5.33 25.19
N ASP A 243 17.26 -4.53 24.28
CA ASP A 243 18.39 -3.64 24.50
C ASP A 243 17.97 -2.20 24.77
N MET A 244 16.65 -1.91 24.75
CA MET A 244 16.09 -0.60 25.02
C MET A 244 15.74 -0.44 26.50
N THR A 245 15.93 0.74 27.04
CA THR A 245 15.37 1.15 28.35
C THR A 245 13.84 1.18 28.29
N LEU A 246 13.16 1.12 29.43
CA LEU A 246 11.70 1.22 29.48
C LEU A 246 11.18 2.51 28.81
N LYS A 247 11.88 3.64 29.02
CA LYS A 247 11.53 4.94 28.41
C LYS A 247 11.64 4.89 26.88
N GLU A 248 12.69 4.28 26.34
CA GLU A 248 12.87 4.08 24.90
C GLU A 248 11.77 3.18 24.34
N ARG A 249 11.44 2.06 25.02
CA ARG A 249 10.37 1.14 24.62
C ARG A 249 9.01 1.83 24.58
N LEU A 250 8.65 2.60 25.60
CA LEU A 250 7.40 3.36 25.63
C LEU A 250 7.31 4.39 24.49
N ARG A 251 8.44 5.03 24.15
CA ARG A 251 8.51 5.94 23.00
C ARG A 251 8.36 5.17 21.68
N TYR A 252 9.06 4.03 21.55
CA TYR A 252 9.00 3.17 20.36
C TYR A 252 7.59 2.61 20.11
N CYS A 253 6.83 2.32 21.17
CA CYS A 253 5.44 1.86 21.08
C CYS A 253 4.48 2.88 20.48
N LYS A 254 4.75 4.16 20.73
CA LYS A 254 3.93 5.28 20.24
C LYS A 254 4.40 5.78 18.87
N SER A 255 5.63 5.44 18.47
CA SER A 255 6.21 5.91 17.21
C SER A 255 5.51 5.29 16.01
N PRO A 256 5.14 6.07 15.00
CA PRO A 256 4.62 5.56 13.72
C PRO A 256 5.56 4.56 13.03
N PHE A 257 6.88 4.74 13.19
CA PHE A 257 7.94 3.87 12.66
C PHE A 257 8.38 2.77 13.64
N GLY A 258 7.75 2.70 14.81
CA GLY A 258 8.05 1.71 15.83
C GLY A 258 7.07 0.55 15.85
N LEU A 259 6.75 0.08 17.06
CA LEU A 259 5.77 -1.00 17.25
C LEU A 259 4.35 -0.56 16.88
N ASN A 260 4.07 0.72 16.89
CA ASN A 260 2.80 1.35 16.54
C ASN A 260 1.58 0.57 17.09
N ILE A 261 1.52 0.45 18.42
CA ILE A 261 0.47 -0.32 19.11
C ILE A 261 -0.92 0.18 18.71
N HIS A 262 -1.07 1.49 18.52
CA HIS A 262 -2.33 2.10 18.13
C HIS A 262 -2.87 1.47 16.82
N ASN A 263 -2.09 1.47 15.75
CA ASN A 263 -2.51 0.90 14.47
C ASN A 263 -2.75 -0.61 14.58
N THR A 264 -1.88 -1.32 15.31
CA THR A 264 -2.05 -2.75 15.55
C THR A 264 -3.40 -3.05 16.22
N LEU A 265 -3.73 -2.32 17.29
CA LEU A 265 -4.99 -2.53 18.03
C LEU A 265 -6.20 -2.06 17.22
N LEU A 266 -6.09 -0.96 16.47
CA LEU A 266 -7.15 -0.50 15.58
C LEU A 266 -7.47 -1.56 14.52
N PHE A 267 -6.45 -2.14 13.89
CA PHE A 267 -6.62 -3.22 12.92
C PHE A 267 -7.34 -4.43 13.52
N GLN A 268 -6.97 -4.85 14.76
CA GLN A 268 -7.66 -5.93 15.46
C GLN A 268 -9.11 -5.55 15.73
N LYS A 269 -9.37 -4.37 16.28
CA LYS A 269 -10.73 -3.93 16.62
C LYS A 269 -11.65 -3.92 15.41
N ARG A 270 -11.15 -3.50 14.25
CA ARG A 270 -11.92 -3.39 13.01
C ARG A 270 -12.16 -4.72 12.31
N ASN A 271 -11.15 -5.60 12.35
CA ASN A 271 -11.14 -6.81 11.51
C ASN A 271 -11.24 -8.13 12.29
N PHE A 272 -10.69 -8.16 13.50
CA PHE A 272 -10.56 -9.38 14.32
C PHE A 272 -10.83 -9.06 15.79
N TRP A 273 -11.98 -8.47 16.09
CA TRP A 273 -12.34 -7.95 17.42
C TRP A 273 -12.16 -8.98 18.56
N TYR A 274 -12.38 -10.26 18.27
CA TYR A 274 -12.22 -11.36 19.24
C TYR A 274 -10.77 -11.56 19.68
N ARG A 275 -9.78 -11.09 18.89
CA ARG A 275 -8.36 -11.12 19.23
C ARG A 275 -7.90 -9.88 19.99
N TYR A 276 -8.68 -8.80 19.97
CA TYR A 276 -8.29 -7.51 20.51
C TYR A 276 -7.77 -7.59 21.96
N PRO A 277 -8.47 -8.22 22.94
CA PRO A 277 -7.99 -8.29 24.33
C PRO A 277 -6.65 -9.01 24.44
N PHE A 278 -6.49 -10.10 23.71
CA PHE A 278 -5.24 -10.88 23.70
C PHE A 278 -4.09 -10.09 23.09
N VAL A 279 -4.29 -9.47 21.93
CA VAL A 279 -3.25 -8.68 21.25
C VAL A 279 -2.88 -7.45 22.09
N TRP A 280 -3.87 -6.80 22.73
CA TRP A 280 -3.63 -5.72 23.68
C TRP A 280 -2.67 -6.17 24.80
N LEU A 281 -2.99 -7.26 25.47
CA LEU A 281 -2.14 -7.83 26.54
C LEU A 281 -0.73 -8.13 26.03
N MET A 282 -0.62 -8.80 24.86
CA MET A 282 0.67 -9.18 24.28
C MET A 282 1.53 -7.97 23.88
N CYS A 283 0.91 -6.89 23.38
CA CYS A 283 1.62 -5.64 23.10
C CYS A 283 2.26 -5.06 24.35
N TYR A 284 1.50 -4.98 25.44
CA TYR A 284 2.02 -4.44 26.71
C TYR A 284 3.01 -5.39 27.39
N CYS A 285 2.79 -6.71 27.35
CA CYS A 285 3.77 -7.70 27.81
C CYS A 285 5.11 -7.56 27.06
N LYS A 286 5.08 -7.37 25.74
CA LYS A 286 6.28 -7.15 24.93
C LYS A 286 7.04 -5.89 25.36
N VAL A 287 6.34 -4.83 25.76
CA VAL A 287 6.95 -3.57 26.20
C VAL A 287 7.54 -3.70 27.61
N LEU A 288 6.77 -4.26 28.54
CA LEU A 288 7.15 -4.35 29.95
C LEU A 288 8.20 -5.44 30.19
N PHE A 289 8.04 -6.59 29.54
CA PHE A 289 8.84 -7.79 29.75
C PHE A 289 9.45 -8.34 28.43
N PRO A 290 10.23 -7.56 27.67
CA PRO A 290 10.67 -7.94 26.32
C PRO A 290 11.49 -9.25 26.28
N ARG A 291 12.37 -9.49 27.29
CA ARG A 291 13.17 -10.71 27.37
C ARG A 291 12.31 -11.95 27.58
N PHE A 292 11.35 -11.86 28.49
CA PHE A 292 10.37 -12.95 28.74
C PHE A 292 9.52 -13.22 27.48
N PHE A 293 9.01 -12.16 26.86
CA PHE A 293 8.24 -12.26 25.62
C PHE A 293 9.02 -12.96 24.51
N MET A 294 10.30 -12.58 24.30
CA MET A 294 11.14 -13.19 23.29
C MET A 294 11.53 -14.63 23.63
N TRP A 295 11.65 -14.97 24.91
CA TRP A 295 11.86 -16.35 25.33
C TRP A 295 10.63 -17.22 25.00
N VAL A 296 9.41 -16.79 25.35
CA VAL A 296 8.16 -17.48 25.00
C VAL A 296 8.05 -17.65 23.48
N TYR A 297 8.30 -16.58 22.73
CA TYR A 297 8.23 -16.59 21.27
C TYR A 297 9.20 -17.60 20.64
N ARG A 298 10.42 -17.71 21.16
CA ARG A 298 11.42 -18.69 20.70
C ARG A 298 11.01 -20.13 21.04
N VAL A 299 10.44 -20.34 22.23
CA VAL A 299 9.96 -21.68 22.64
C VAL A 299 8.79 -22.14 21.78
N MET A 300 7.82 -21.24 21.48
CA MET A 300 6.66 -21.55 20.66
C MET A 300 6.96 -21.75 19.16
N ARG A 301 8.12 -21.28 18.68
CA ARG A 301 8.57 -21.43 17.28
C ARG A 301 9.61 -22.51 17.07
N LYS A 302 9.98 -23.24 18.09
CA LYS A 302 10.76 -24.47 17.86
C LYS A 302 9.87 -25.47 17.13
N PRO A 303 10.34 -26.05 16.00
CA PRO A 303 9.58 -26.98 15.17
C PRO A 303 9.16 -28.23 15.97
#